data_f7e7f3039345483a6f7d29741fd9befd
#
_entry.id   f7e7f3039345483a6f7d29741fd9befd
#
_cell.length_a   1.000
_cell.length_b   1.000
_cell.length_c   1.000
_cell.angle_alpha   90.00
_cell.angle_beta   90.00
_cell.angle_gamma   90.00
#
_symmetry.space_group_name_H-M   'P 1'
#
loop_
_entity.id
_entity.type
_entity.pdbx_description
1 polymer ?
#
loop_
_entity_poly.entity_id
_entity_poly.type
_entity_poly.pdbx_seq_one_letter_code
_entity_poly.pdbx_strand_id
1 'polypeptide(L)'
;MLILCPECGLQVSDIATSCPHCGYPLTPKPQIPVTQPVQQKRMHLPNGFGSISEIHSKRLRKPFYVTVPAGKTPEGRPVRKPLKPISYFKTYNEAYQALVAYHRDPYDPETNITFQELFDMWCHEKEKTVEKKSLSRFRSLWRYSDSIKDITVRELRVRHLKECLSNGSVVNNGKAVLISPITSAKLKFLYNQLFDYAVENEYLDKNIARLFNVSTEFEVQHEHFPYTEEEISI
;
A
#
# COMPACT_ATOMS: atom_id res chain seq x y z
N MET A 1 -16.95 22.49 59.20
CA MET A 1 -16.83 23.86 58.70
C MET A 1 -18.22 24.37 58.29
N LEU A 2 -18.42 25.73 58.31
CA LEU A 2 -19.64 26.30 57.73
C LEU A 2 -19.35 26.81 56.32
N ILE A 3 -20.24 26.47 55.39
CA ILE A 3 -20.22 26.93 54.01
C ILE A 3 -21.48 27.73 53.69
N LEU A 4 -21.47 28.57 52.69
CA LEU A 4 -22.67 29.27 52.24
C LEU A 4 -23.45 28.40 51.26
N CYS A 5 -24.75 28.29 51.47
CA CYS A 5 -25.63 27.58 50.51
C CYS A 5 -25.66 28.36 49.18
N PRO A 6 -25.38 27.73 48.02
CA PRO A 6 -25.36 28.42 46.75
C PRO A 6 -26.75 28.90 46.28
N GLU A 7 -27.83 28.43 46.86
CA GLU A 7 -29.21 28.80 46.49
C GLU A 7 -29.71 29.96 47.36
N CYS A 8 -29.67 29.81 48.68
CA CYS A 8 -30.24 30.81 49.61
C CYS A 8 -29.23 31.71 50.32
N GLY A 9 -27.91 31.48 50.15
CA GLY A 9 -26.83 32.27 50.72
C GLY A 9 -26.63 32.13 52.23
N LEU A 10 -27.43 31.27 52.94
CA LEU A 10 -27.31 31.08 54.36
C LEU A 10 -26.22 30.07 54.72
N GLN A 11 -25.67 30.20 55.92
CA GLN A 11 -24.59 29.33 56.39
C GLN A 11 -25.14 27.95 56.75
N VAL A 12 -24.51 26.93 56.23
CA VAL A 12 -24.87 25.50 56.44
C VAL A 12 -23.59 24.70 56.72
N SER A 13 -23.75 23.56 57.38
CA SER A 13 -22.64 22.64 57.63
C SER A 13 -22.15 22.03 56.31
N ASP A 14 -20.85 21.94 56.14
CA ASP A 14 -20.20 21.26 54.97
C ASP A 14 -20.46 19.76 54.91
N ILE A 15 -20.91 19.15 55.98
CA ILE A 15 -21.31 17.73 56.04
C ILE A 15 -22.81 17.54 55.84
N ALA A 16 -23.61 18.60 55.68
CA ALA A 16 -25.05 18.50 55.45
C ALA A 16 -25.32 18.00 54.03
N THR A 17 -26.20 17.01 53.91
CA THR A 17 -26.61 16.44 52.61
C THR A 17 -27.54 17.37 51.83
N SER A 18 -28.27 18.23 52.55
CA SER A 18 -29.16 19.24 51.98
C SER A 18 -29.19 20.48 52.88
N CYS A 19 -29.48 21.63 52.29
CA CYS A 19 -29.62 22.89 53.03
C CYS A 19 -30.88 22.83 53.94
N PRO A 20 -30.74 23.06 55.27
CA PRO A 20 -31.90 23.02 56.16
C PRO A 20 -32.83 24.22 55.94
N HIS A 21 -32.39 25.28 55.22
CA HIS A 21 -33.19 26.49 55.01
C HIS A 21 -34.04 26.46 53.73
N CYS A 22 -33.50 25.86 52.63
CA CYS A 22 -34.18 25.88 51.33
C CYS A 22 -34.25 24.49 50.66
N GLY A 23 -33.71 23.43 51.29
CA GLY A 23 -33.73 22.07 50.76
C GLY A 23 -32.74 21.81 49.65
N TYR A 24 -31.90 22.79 49.25
CA TYR A 24 -30.93 22.60 48.17
C TYR A 24 -29.97 21.45 48.51
N PRO A 25 -29.75 20.48 47.60
CA PRO A 25 -28.82 19.36 47.82
C PRO A 25 -27.40 19.85 47.84
N LEU A 26 -26.71 19.67 48.98
CA LEU A 26 -25.30 20.10 49.20
C LEU A 26 -24.32 18.96 48.97
N THR A 27 -24.79 17.77 48.67
CA THR A 27 -23.90 16.65 48.29
C THR A 27 -23.12 16.99 47.05
N PRO A 28 -21.79 16.85 47.05
CA PRO A 28 -21.00 17.00 45.82
C PRO A 28 -21.57 16.00 44.81
N LYS A 29 -21.88 16.48 43.56
CA LYS A 29 -22.22 15.60 42.47
C LYS A 29 -21.17 14.48 42.43
N PRO A 30 -21.57 13.20 42.35
CA PRO A 30 -20.59 12.13 42.25
C PRO A 30 -19.63 12.49 41.14
N GLN A 31 -18.38 12.71 41.48
CA GLN A 31 -17.33 12.84 40.49
C GLN A 31 -17.33 11.52 39.75
N ILE A 32 -17.81 11.53 38.51
CA ILE A 32 -17.64 10.40 37.61
C ILE A 32 -16.14 10.13 37.63
N PRO A 33 -15.69 8.97 38.14
CA PRO A 33 -14.27 8.69 38.15
C PRO A 33 -13.82 8.86 36.71
N VAL A 34 -12.88 9.79 36.48
CA VAL A 34 -12.19 9.89 35.19
C VAL A 34 -11.57 8.52 35.01
N THR A 35 -12.24 7.68 34.26
CA THR A 35 -11.76 6.36 33.89
C THR A 35 -10.44 6.61 33.21
N GLN A 36 -9.34 6.33 33.90
CA GLN A 36 -8.04 6.21 33.28
C GLN A 36 -8.26 5.35 32.02
N PRO A 37 -7.70 5.72 30.85
CA PRO A 37 -7.90 4.95 29.64
C PRO A 37 -7.58 3.49 29.99
N VAL A 38 -8.61 2.66 29.98
CA VAL A 38 -8.46 1.22 30.20
C VAL A 38 -7.47 0.80 29.13
N GLN A 39 -6.25 0.48 29.54
CA GLN A 39 -5.28 -0.14 28.65
C GLN A 39 -5.95 -1.45 28.21
N GLN A 40 -6.60 -1.42 27.05
CA GLN A 40 -7.19 -2.61 26.47
C GLN A 40 -6.04 -3.63 26.36
N LYS A 41 -6.10 -4.65 27.21
CA LYS A 41 -5.15 -5.77 27.14
C LYS A 41 -5.18 -6.26 25.71
N ARG A 42 -4.08 -6.10 25.00
CA ARG A 42 -3.95 -6.55 23.61
C ARG A 42 -4.35 -8.02 23.55
N MET A 43 -5.20 -8.36 22.59
CA MET A 43 -5.66 -9.72 22.39
C MET A 43 -4.45 -10.63 22.15
N HIS A 44 -4.35 -11.72 22.89
CA HIS A 44 -3.32 -12.73 22.68
C HIS A 44 -3.60 -13.44 21.36
N LEU A 45 -2.69 -13.30 20.39
CA LEU A 45 -2.83 -13.98 19.12
C LEU A 45 -2.58 -15.49 19.29
N PRO A 46 -3.31 -16.36 18.58
CA PRO A 46 -3.08 -17.80 18.61
C PRO A 46 -1.66 -18.17 18.19
N ASN A 47 -1.17 -19.31 18.68
CA ASN A 47 0.12 -19.84 18.24
C ASN A 47 0.12 -20.10 16.73
N GLY A 48 1.15 -19.65 16.04
CA GLY A 48 1.25 -19.76 14.57
C GLY A 48 0.52 -18.67 13.80
N PHE A 49 -0.21 -17.76 14.47
CA PHE A 49 -0.90 -16.65 13.79
C PHE A 49 0.03 -15.52 13.34
N GLY A 50 1.27 -15.49 13.84
CA GLY A 50 2.21 -14.40 13.63
C GLY A 50 2.32 -13.50 14.84
N SER A 51 2.94 -12.33 14.69
CA SER A 51 3.02 -11.37 15.79
C SER A 51 2.92 -9.92 15.30
N ILE A 52 2.36 -9.10 16.18
CA ILE A 52 2.28 -7.65 16.03
C ILE A 52 3.10 -7.05 17.16
N SER A 53 4.21 -6.40 16.82
CA SER A 53 5.10 -5.74 17.77
C SER A 53 4.98 -4.22 17.64
N GLU A 54 4.89 -3.53 18.77
CA GLU A 54 4.94 -2.07 18.77
C GLU A 54 6.37 -1.60 19.01
N ILE A 55 6.86 -0.77 18.12
CA ILE A 55 8.18 -0.16 18.21
C ILE A 55 8.03 1.18 18.93
N HIS A 56 8.54 1.24 20.16
CA HIS A 56 8.51 2.44 20.98
C HIS A 56 9.60 3.43 20.56
N SER A 57 9.35 4.21 19.52
CA SER A 57 10.21 5.33 19.12
C SER A 57 9.37 6.58 18.93
N LYS A 58 9.82 7.70 19.53
CA LYS A 58 9.08 8.97 19.56
C LYS A 58 8.76 9.59 18.18
N ARG A 59 9.28 9.05 17.07
CA ARG A 59 9.19 9.62 15.72
C ARG A 59 8.54 8.71 14.67
N LEU A 60 8.09 7.50 15.04
CA LEU A 60 7.52 6.58 14.06
C LEU A 60 6.07 6.90 13.74
N ARG A 61 5.79 7.16 12.46
CA ARG A 61 4.41 7.33 11.96
C ARG A 61 3.63 6.01 11.88
N LYS A 62 4.34 4.87 11.83
CA LYS A 62 3.78 3.51 11.71
C LYS A 62 4.50 2.61 12.72
N PRO A 63 4.08 2.61 14.00
CA PRO A 63 4.80 1.91 15.06
C PRO A 63 4.53 0.40 15.14
N PHE A 64 3.51 -0.12 14.46
CA PHE A 64 3.13 -1.52 14.55
C PHE A 64 3.78 -2.33 13.45
N TYR A 65 4.67 -3.25 13.83
CA TYR A 65 5.40 -4.15 12.94
C TYR A 65 4.79 -5.55 12.97
N VAL A 66 4.50 -6.11 11.79
CA VAL A 66 3.85 -7.41 11.64
C VAL A 66 4.81 -8.44 11.08
N THR A 67 4.85 -9.61 11.71
CA THR A 67 5.55 -10.78 11.20
C THR A 67 4.62 -11.98 11.10
N VAL A 68 4.85 -12.81 10.10
CA VAL A 68 4.13 -14.06 9.85
C VAL A 68 5.06 -15.28 10.03
N PRO A 69 4.51 -16.45 10.34
CA PRO A 69 5.30 -17.66 10.44
C PRO A 69 5.82 -18.07 9.05
N ALA A 70 7.10 -18.46 8.98
CA ALA A 70 7.77 -18.88 7.75
C ALA A 70 8.42 -20.26 7.87
N GLY A 71 7.84 -21.14 8.68
CA GLY A 71 8.36 -22.48 8.91
C GLY A 71 9.20 -22.60 10.19
N LYS A 72 10.08 -23.58 10.22
CA LYS A 72 11.01 -23.85 11.34
C LYS A 72 12.42 -24.04 10.82
N THR A 73 13.41 -23.67 11.62
CA THR A 73 14.81 -24.00 11.34
C THR A 73 15.04 -25.51 11.48
N PRO A 74 16.17 -26.06 10.97
CA PRO A 74 16.54 -27.47 11.18
C PRO A 74 16.56 -27.88 12.67
N GLU A 75 16.83 -26.92 13.57
CA GLU A 75 16.83 -27.13 15.03
C GLU A 75 15.41 -26.98 15.64
N GLY A 76 14.35 -26.87 14.81
CA GLY A 76 12.96 -26.80 15.25
C GLY A 76 12.49 -25.42 15.76
N ARG A 77 13.31 -24.37 15.67
CA ARG A 77 12.94 -23.02 16.10
C ARG A 77 12.02 -22.37 15.06
N PRO A 78 10.94 -21.67 15.48
CA PRO A 78 10.03 -21.00 14.54
C PRO A 78 10.73 -19.84 13.85
N VAL A 79 10.71 -19.83 12.53
CA VAL A 79 11.17 -18.71 11.69
C VAL A 79 9.98 -17.77 11.44
N ARG A 80 10.23 -16.46 11.52
CA ARG A 80 9.25 -15.42 11.24
C ARG A 80 9.81 -14.49 10.17
N LYS A 81 8.96 -14.13 9.20
CA LYS A 81 9.29 -13.17 8.14
C LYS A 81 8.40 -11.93 8.27
N PRO A 82 8.90 -10.73 7.88
CA PRO A 82 8.06 -9.54 7.79
C PRO A 82 6.87 -9.78 6.86
N LEU A 83 5.69 -9.30 7.22
CA LEU A 83 4.56 -9.29 6.29
C LEU A 83 4.86 -8.33 5.14
N LYS A 84 4.77 -8.79 3.90
CA LYS A 84 4.94 -7.96 2.70
C LYS A 84 3.59 -7.81 1.94
N PRO A 85 3.39 -6.74 1.17
CA PRO A 85 4.31 -5.66 0.83
C PRO A 85 4.47 -4.62 1.95
N ILE A 86 3.56 -4.57 2.91
CA ILE A 86 3.57 -3.60 4.01
C ILE A 86 3.76 -4.35 5.33
N SER A 87 4.86 -4.04 6.03
CA SER A 87 5.17 -4.63 7.34
C SER A 87 4.85 -3.71 8.51
N TYR A 88 4.68 -2.40 8.26
CA TYR A 88 4.50 -1.37 9.28
C TYR A 88 3.16 -0.65 9.14
N PHE A 89 2.41 -0.54 10.22
CA PHE A 89 1.06 0.01 10.26
C PHE A 89 0.95 1.15 11.27
N LYS A 90 -0.02 2.04 11.08
CA LYS A 90 -0.28 3.18 11.98
C LYS A 90 -0.97 2.73 13.28
N THR A 91 -1.88 1.78 13.18
CA THR A 91 -2.68 1.30 14.30
C THR A 91 -2.56 -0.21 14.46
N TYR A 92 -2.78 -0.71 15.67
CA TYR A 92 -2.83 -2.13 15.96
C TYR A 92 -3.94 -2.83 15.15
N ASN A 93 -5.09 -2.17 14.97
CA ASN A 93 -6.20 -2.74 14.22
C ASN A 93 -5.87 -2.93 12.73
N GLU A 94 -5.22 -1.96 12.08
CA GLU A 94 -4.72 -2.11 10.70
C GLU A 94 -3.75 -3.30 10.59
N ALA A 95 -2.81 -3.41 11.53
CA ALA A 95 -1.85 -4.52 11.60
C ALA A 95 -2.56 -5.87 11.78
N TYR A 96 -3.58 -5.93 12.63
CA TYR A 96 -4.37 -7.13 12.87
C TYR A 96 -5.19 -7.52 11.63
N GLN A 97 -5.85 -6.57 10.97
CA GLN A 97 -6.61 -6.83 9.74
C GLN A 97 -5.70 -7.34 8.60
N ALA A 98 -4.50 -6.78 8.47
CA ALA A 98 -3.52 -7.27 7.50
C ALA A 98 -3.09 -8.71 7.79
N LEU A 99 -2.92 -9.07 9.07
CA LEU A 99 -2.58 -10.43 9.48
C LEU A 99 -3.74 -11.41 9.25
N VAL A 100 -4.99 -10.98 9.50
CA VAL A 100 -6.21 -11.77 9.18
C VAL A 100 -6.33 -11.99 7.68
N ALA A 101 -6.07 -10.96 6.87
CA ALA A 101 -6.09 -11.06 5.41
C ALA A 101 -5.04 -12.06 4.91
N TYR A 102 -3.84 -12.03 5.47
CA TYR A 102 -2.79 -13.01 5.18
C TYR A 102 -3.25 -14.46 5.47
N HIS A 103 -3.93 -14.70 6.60
CA HIS A 103 -4.42 -16.05 6.94
C HIS A 103 -5.61 -16.51 6.09
N ARG A 104 -6.35 -15.58 5.49
CA ARG A 104 -7.43 -15.91 4.56
C ARG A 104 -6.92 -16.40 3.20
N ASP A 105 -5.82 -15.82 2.73
CA ASP A 105 -5.11 -16.18 1.50
C ASP A 105 -3.60 -16.20 1.76
N PRO A 106 -3.07 -17.29 2.38
CA PRO A 106 -1.67 -17.38 2.74
C PRO A 106 -0.75 -17.37 1.50
N TYR A 107 0.32 -16.61 1.57
CA TYR A 107 1.35 -16.54 0.53
C TYR A 107 2.74 -16.48 1.16
N ASP A 108 3.79 -16.84 0.43
CA ASP A 108 5.15 -16.57 0.88
C ASP A 108 5.41 -15.06 0.80
N PRO A 109 5.71 -14.37 1.91
CA PRO A 109 6.01 -12.95 1.90
C PRO A 109 7.17 -12.56 0.99
N GLU A 110 8.09 -13.47 0.68
CA GLU A 110 9.22 -13.20 -0.22
C GLU A 110 8.78 -13.12 -1.68
N THR A 111 7.72 -13.84 -2.06
CA THR A 111 7.16 -13.81 -3.42
C THR A 111 6.11 -12.71 -3.61
N ASN A 112 5.65 -12.08 -2.52
CA ASN A 112 4.66 -11.02 -2.59
C ASN A 112 5.33 -9.64 -2.77
N ILE A 113 5.79 -9.40 -3.98
CA ILE A 113 6.48 -8.18 -4.40
C ILE A 113 5.54 -7.21 -5.09
N THR A 114 5.85 -5.93 -5.04
CA THR A 114 5.16 -4.89 -5.81
C THR A 114 5.55 -4.94 -7.28
N PHE A 115 4.75 -4.32 -8.14
CA PHE A 115 5.08 -4.24 -9.56
C PHE A 115 6.33 -3.40 -9.82
N GLN A 116 6.61 -2.41 -8.95
CA GLN A 116 7.86 -1.65 -8.98
C GLN A 116 9.07 -2.54 -8.65
N GLU A 117 8.98 -3.34 -7.58
CA GLU A 117 10.07 -4.26 -7.21
C GLU A 117 10.34 -5.29 -8.32
N LEU A 118 9.29 -5.82 -8.97
CA LEU A 118 9.45 -6.71 -10.13
C LEU A 118 10.20 -6.03 -11.27
N PHE A 119 9.82 -4.78 -11.60
CA PHE A 119 10.48 -4.00 -12.66
C PHE A 119 11.96 -3.74 -12.34
N ASP A 120 12.26 -3.39 -11.08
CA ASP A 120 13.63 -3.10 -10.64
C ASP A 120 14.51 -4.37 -10.71
N MET A 121 13.99 -5.52 -10.28
CA MET A 121 14.69 -6.80 -10.37
C MET A 121 14.93 -7.21 -11.83
N TRP A 122 13.91 -7.08 -12.68
CA TRP A 122 14.03 -7.33 -14.11
C TRP A 122 15.05 -6.40 -14.77
N CYS A 123 15.05 -5.11 -14.45
CA CYS A 123 16.06 -4.16 -14.94
C CYS A 123 17.46 -4.56 -14.53
N HIS A 124 17.65 -4.94 -13.26
CA HIS A 124 18.95 -5.36 -12.75
C HIS A 124 19.50 -6.59 -13.49
N GLU A 125 18.64 -7.55 -13.82
CA GLU A 125 19.04 -8.72 -14.60
C GLU A 125 19.37 -8.35 -16.04
N LYS A 126 18.54 -7.50 -16.68
CA LYS A 126 18.76 -7.03 -18.05
C LYS A 126 19.99 -6.13 -18.22
N GLU A 127 20.45 -5.44 -17.17
CA GLU A 127 21.70 -4.66 -17.18
C GLU A 127 22.92 -5.48 -17.60
N LYS A 128 22.89 -6.79 -17.37
CA LYS A 128 23.97 -7.71 -17.74
C LYS A 128 23.99 -8.09 -19.23
N THR A 129 22.85 -7.95 -19.92
CA THR A 129 22.62 -8.49 -21.27
C THR A 129 22.23 -7.45 -22.32
N VAL A 130 21.76 -6.27 -21.88
CA VAL A 130 21.15 -5.24 -22.74
C VAL A 130 21.90 -3.92 -22.63
N GLU A 131 22.04 -3.20 -23.75
CA GLU A 131 22.66 -1.89 -23.78
C GLU A 131 21.93 -0.86 -22.89
N LYS A 132 22.70 0.06 -22.28
CA LYS A 132 22.18 1.13 -21.40
C LYS A 132 21.09 2.00 -22.07
N LYS A 133 21.18 2.24 -23.40
CA LYS A 133 20.16 2.99 -24.16
C LYS A 133 18.81 2.29 -24.17
N SER A 134 18.79 0.96 -24.29
CA SER A 134 17.55 0.17 -24.28
C SER A 134 16.88 0.18 -22.91
N LEU A 135 17.66 0.06 -21.84
CA LEU A 135 17.15 0.19 -20.47
C LEU A 135 16.57 1.58 -20.18
N SER A 136 17.21 2.63 -20.66
CA SER A 136 16.67 3.99 -20.52
C SER A 136 15.30 4.14 -21.20
N ARG A 137 15.08 3.49 -22.36
CA ARG A 137 13.78 3.46 -23.03
C ARG A 137 12.72 2.72 -22.19
N PHE A 138 13.06 1.59 -21.60
CA PHE A 138 12.15 0.86 -20.71
C PHE A 138 11.79 1.67 -19.47
N ARG A 139 12.76 2.34 -18.84
CA ARG A 139 12.50 3.24 -17.70
C ARG A 139 11.60 4.42 -18.09
N SER A 140 11.74 4.96 -19.30
CA SER A 140 10.85 6.01 -19.81
C SER A 140 9.42 5.52 -20.04
N LEU A 141 9.25 4.29 -20.56
CA LEU A 141 7.95 3.64 -20.72
C LEU A 141 7.31 3.33 -19.38
N TRP A 142 8.11 2.90 -18.39
CA TRP A 142 7.65 2.55 -17.05
C TRP A 142 6.91 3.68 -16.32
N ARG A 143 7.22 4.93 -16.63
CA ARG A 143 6.56 6.12 -16.06
C ARG A 143 5.05 6.15 -16.31
N TYR A 144 4.56 5.50 -17.37
CA TYR A 144 3.12 5.36 -17.63
C TYR A 144 2.41 4.36 -16.70
N SER A 145 3.16 3.62 -15.89
CA SER A 145 2.65 2.64 -14.92
C SER A 145 2.54 3.19 -13.50
N ASP A 146 2.72 4.50 -13.29
CA ASP A 146 2.76 5.13 -11.96
C ASP A 146 1.55 4.80 -11.08
N SER A 147 0.35 4.65 -11.66
CA SER A 147 -0.87 4.33 -10.94
C SER A 147 -0.93 2.90 -10.39
N ILE A 148 -0.11 1.99 -10.92
CA ILE A 148 -0.16 0.55 -10.57
C ILE A 148 1.14 0.00 -9.99
N LYS A 149 2.20 0.78 -9.92
CA LYS A 149 3.52 0.31 -9.51
C LYS A 149 3.59 -0.18 -8.06
N ASP A 150 2.75 0.38 -7.18
CA ASP A 150 2.70 0.01 -5.77
C ASP A 150 1.75 -1.17 -5.48
N ILE A 151 1.02 -1.64 -6.50
CA ILE A 151 0.15 -2.81 -6.40
C ILE A 151 1.02 -4.07 -6.42
N THR A 152 0.70 -5.05 -5.57
CA THR A 152 1.42 -6.32 -5.59
C THR A 152 1.17 -7.08 -6.88
N VAL A 153 2.17 -7.81 -7.36
CA VAL A 153 2.10 -8.56 -8.61
C VAL A 153 0.93 -9.56 -8.59
N ARG A 154 0.61 -10.14 -7.45
CA ARG A 154 -0.53 -11.05 -7.23
C ARG A 154 -1.90 -10.37 -7.35
N GLU A 155 -1.99 -9.10 -6.93
CA GLU A 155 -3.24 -8.32 -6.97
C GLU A 155 -3.47 -7.63 -8.31
N LEU A 156 -2.46 -7.58 -9.17
CA LEU A 156 -2.61 -7.03 -10.52
C LEU A 156 -3.63 -7.84 -11.32
N ARG A 157 -4.46 -7.11 -12.05
CA ARG A 157 -5.48 -7.66 -12.95
C ARG A 157 -5.35 -7.04 -14.33
N VAL A 158 -5.82 -7.71 -15.34
CA VAL A 158 -5.85 -7.22 -16.73
C VAL A 158 -6.42 -5.80 -16.85
N ARG A 159 -7.45 -5.46 -16.07
CA ARG A 159 -8.05 -4.11 -16.05
C ARG A 159 -7.04 -3.02 -15.68
N HIS A 160 -6.15 -3.28 -14.73
CA HIS A 160 -5.15 -2.30 -14.30
C HIS A 160 -4.14 -2.03 -15.41
N LEU A 161 -3.72 -3.09 -16.12
CA LEU A 161 -2.81 -2.95 -17.26
C LEU A 161 -3.49 -2.21 -18.43
N LYS A 162 -4.74 -2.56 -18.75
CA LYS A 162 -5.52 -1.87 -19.79
C LYS A 162 -5.71 -0.39 -19.48
N GLU A 163 -5.96 -0.03 -18.23
CA GLU A 163 -6.10 1.37 -17.80
C GLU A 163 -4.82 2.16 -18.11
N CYS A 164 -3.65 1.65 -17.77
CA CYS A 164 -2.37 2.30 -18.10
C CYS A 164 -2.12 2.41 -19.61
N LEU A 165 -2.57 1.42 -20.39
CA LEU A 165 -2.39 1.38 -21.83
C LEU A 165 -3.33 2.32 -22.58
N SER A 166 -4.50 2.64 -22.01
CA SER A 166 -5.50 3.52 -22.61
C SER A 166 -5.40 4.95 -22.09
N ASN A 167 -5.23 5.12 -20.78
CA ASN A 167 -5.33 6.42 -20.09
C ASN A 167 -4.03 6.82 -19.37
N GLY A 168 -2.96 6.05 -19.54
CA GLY A 168 -1.66 6.37 -18.94
C GLY A 168 -1.18 7.74 -19.35
N SER A 169 -0.67 8.51 -18.38
CA SER A 169 -0.11 9.83 -18.64
C SER A 169 1.18 10.04 -17.87
N VAL A 170 2.05 10.86 -18.41
CA VAL A 170 3.29 11.31 -17.76
C VAL A 170 3.34 12.84 -17.76
N VAL A 171 3.88 13.40 -16.71
CA VAL A 171 4.14 14.84 -16.65
C VAL A 171 5.46 15.12 -17.33
N ASN A 172 5.43 15.94 -18.40
CA ASN A 172 6.59 16.41 -19.12
C ASN A 172 6.55 17.93 -19.21
N ASN A 173 7.59 18.61 -18.70
CA ASN A 173 7.65 20.09 -18.64
C ASN A 173 6.39 20.73 -18.02
N GLY A 174 5.85 20.12 -16.95
CA GLY A 174 4.66 20.61 -16.26
C GLY A 174 3.32 20.35 -16.98
N LYS A 175 3.33 19.66 -18.13
CA LYS A 175 2.11 19.28 -18.88
C LYS A 175 1.91 17.77 -18.80
N ALA A 176 0.65 17.35 -18.56
CA ALA A 176 0.29 15.94 -18.66
C ALA A 176 0.22 15.54 -20.15
N VAL A 177 0.98 14.52 -20.50
CA VAL A 177 1.02 13.93 -21.85
C VAL A 177 0.41 12.52 -21.77
N LEU A 178 -0.70 12.32 -22.47
CA LEU A 178 -1.33 11.02 -22.59
C LEU A 178 -0.50 10.06 -23.42
N ILE A 179 -0.67 8.78 -23.14
CA ILE A 179 0.01 7.72 -23.87
C ILE A 179 -0.49 7.68 -25.32
N SER A 180 0.44 7.64 -26.28
CA SER A 180 0.11 7.45 -27.71
C SER A 180 -0.08 5.95 -28.03
N PRO A 181 -0.81 5.57 -29.10
CA PRO A 181 -0.99 4.18 -29.52
C PRO A 181 0.34 3.43 -29.71
N ILE A 182 1.34 4.08 -30.30
CA ILE A 182 2.68 3.51 -30.49
C ILE A 182 3.37 3.27 -29.13
N THR A 183 3.24 4.20 -28.20
CA THR A 183 3.81 4.06 -26.84
C THR A 183 3.08 2.98 -26.06
N SER A 184 1.77 2.89 -26.20
CA SER A 184 0.93 1.85 -25.60
C SER A 184 1.35 0.45 -26.07
N ALA A 185 1.59 0.26 -27.37
CA ALA A 185 2.09 -1.01 -27.91
C ALA A 185 3.45 -1.39 -27.33
N LYS A 186 4.37 -0.42 -27.21
CA LYS A 186 5.70 -0.63 -26.60
C LYS A 186 5.60 -0.93 -25.09
N LEU A 187 4.69 -0.26 -24.36
CA LEU A 187 4.43 -0.54 -22.96
C LEU A 187 3.82 -1.93 -22.77
N LYS A 188 2.91 -2.32 -23.65
CA LYS A 188 2.35 -3.69 -23.66
C LYS A 188 3.44 -4.75 -23.87
N PHE A 189 4.40 -4.49 -24.77
CA PHE A 189 5.56 -5.37 -24.95
C PHE A 189 6.39 -5.48 -23.68
N LEU A 190 6.64 -4.35 -22.99
CA LEU A 190 7.33 -4.34 -21.70
C LEU A 190 6.57 -5.16 -20.65
N TYR A 191 5.25 -5.01 -20.55
CA TYR A 191 4.43 -5.83 -19.64
C TYR A 191 4.54 -7.32 -19.93
N ASN A 192 4.53 -7.74 -21.19
CA ASN A 192 4.74 -9.15 -21.55
C ASN A 192 6.08 -9.67 -21.00
N GLN A 193 7.16 -8.89 -21.16
CA GLN A 193 8.49 -9.25 -20.67
C GLN A 193 8.53 -9.35 -19.13
N LEU A 194 7.90 -8.41 -18.42
CA LEU A 194 7.86 -8.40 -16.96
C LEU A 194 7.06 -9.57 -16.39
N PHE A 195 5.91 -9.87 -17.00
CA PHE A 195 5.10 -10.99 -16.56
C PHE A 195 5.67 -12.35 -16.97
N ASP A 196 6.42 -12.46 -18.06
CA ASP A 196 7.20 -13.66 -18.39
C ASP A 196 8.29 -13.87 -17.33
N TYR A 197 9.04 -12.81 -16.97
CA TYR A 197 10.03 -12.85 -15.89
C TYR A 197 9.39 -13.23 -14.53
N ALA A 198 8.20 -12.72 -14.23
CA ALA A 198 7.49 -13.09 -13.01
C ALA A 198 7.10 -14.59 -12.98
N VAL A 199 6.75 -15.18 -14.12
CA VAL A 199 6.45 -16.62 -14.23
C VAL A 199 7.73 -17.44 -14.14
N GLU A 200 8.80 -17.03 -14.81
CA GLU A 200 10.12 -17.70 -14.75
C GLU A 200 10.70 -17.76 -13.34
N ASN A 201 10.41 -16.74 -12.51
CA ASN A 201 10.88 -16.67 -11.13
C ASN A 201 9.81 -17.10 -10.09
N GLU A 202 8.76 -17.78 -10.51
CA GLU A 202 7.71 -18.36 -9.66
C GLU A 202 6.92 -17.34 -8.81
N TYR A 203 6.91 -16.05 -9.19
CA TYR A 203 6.06 -15.03 -8.57
C TYR A 203 4.59 -15.16 -8.99
N LEU A 204 4.35 -15.70 -10.20
CA LEU A 204 3.02 -15.93 -10.79
C LEU A 204 2.98 -17.27 -11.54
N ASP A 205 1.81 -17.88 -11.56
CA ASP A 205 1.56 -19.11 -12.35
C ASP A 205 1.38 -18.85 -13.85
N LYS A 206 0.99 -17.63 -14.23
CA LYS A 206 0.68 -17.26 -15.62
C LYS A 206 0.92 -15.79 -15.92
N ASN A 207 1.28 -15.51 -17.17
CA ASN A 207 1.42 -14.16 -17.69
C ASN A 207 0.05 -13.57 -18.03
N ILE A 208 -0.45 -12.66 -17.19
CA ILE A 208 -1.73 -11.98 -17.38
C ILE A 208 -1.70 -10.96 -18.52
N ALA A 209 -0.52 -10.44 -18.87
CA ALA A 209 -0.39 -9.50 -19.96
C ALA A 209 -0.64 -10.17 -21.33
N ARG A 210 -0.49 -11.48 -21.48
CA ARG A 210 -0.82 -12.22 -22.71
C ARG A 210 -2.31 -12.50 -22.89
N LEU A 211 -3.15 -12.26 -21.87
CA LEU A 211 -4.58 -12.55 -21.91
C LEU A 211 -5.41 -11.55 -22.72
N PHE A 212 -4.79 -10.48 -23.23
CA PHE A 212 -5.48 -9.47 -24.02
C PHE A 212 -4.55 -8.85 -25.06
N ASN A 213 -5.15 -8.30 -26.10
CA ASN A 213 -4.44 -7.53 -27.13
C ASN A 213 -4.78 -6.05 -26.99
N VAL A 214 -3.86 -5.18 -27.40
CA VAL A 214 -4.12 -3.75 -27.58
C VAL A 214 -4.56 -3.59 -29.03
N SER A 215 -5.76 -3.07 -29.26
CA SER A 215 -6.19 -2.66 -30.60
C SER A 215 -5.35 -1.44 -30.99
N THR A 216 -4.40 -1.64 -31.85
CA THR A 216 -3.68 -0.54 -32.51
C THR A 216 -4.49 -0.17 -33.76
N GLU A 217 -5.59 0.53 -33.59
CA GLU A 217 -6.17 1.28 -34.70
C GLU A 217 -5.25 2.46 -34.96
N PHE A 218 -4.26 2.24 -35.81
CA PHE A 218 -3.48 3.31 -36.37
C PHE A 218 -4.32 3.94 -37.48
N GLU A 219 -4.89 5.13 -37.25
CA GLU A 219 -5.12 6.04 -38.36
C GLU A 219 -3.73 6.34 -38.94
N VAL A 220 -3.46 5.79 -40.11
CA VAL A 220 -2.25 6.10 -40.87
C VAL A 220 -2.41 7.54 -41.37
N GLN A 221 -2.02 8.51 -40.53
CA GLN A 221 -2.12 9.94 -40.88
C GLN A 221 -0.99 10.44 -41.78
N HIS A 222 0.01 9.60 -42.07
CA HIS A 222 1.11 9.95 -42.98
C HIS A 222 1.46 8.76 -43.83
N GLU A 223 0.96 8.78 -45.07
CA GLU A 223 1.58 8.03 -46.16
C GLU A 223 2.96 8.66 -46.39
N HIS A 224 4.00 7.93 -46.09
CA HIS A 224 5.33 8.29 -46.54
C HIS A 224 5.41 8.01 -48.05
N PHE A 225 5.21 9.03 -48.85
CA PHE A 225 5.51 8.94 -50.25
C PHE A 225 7.07 8.88 -50.42
N PRO A 226 7.59 7.95 -51.20
CA PRO A 226 9.02 7.99 -51.56
C PRO A 226 9.32 9.29 -52.28
N TYR A 227 10.49 9.84 -52.03
CA TYR A 227 10.97 11.04 -52.77
C TYR A 227 10.87 10.80 -54.25
N THR A 228 10.36 11.76 -54.97
CA THR A 228 10.38 11.75 -56.45
C THR A 228 11.81 11.90 -56.96
N GLU A 229 12.09 11.43 -58.18
CA GLU A 229 13.43 11.55 -58.79
C GLU A 229 13.91 13.02 -58.89
N GLU A 230 12.95 13.96 -58.98
CA GLU A 230 13.23 15.40 -59.02
C GLU A 230 13.67 15.93 -57.65
N GLU A 231 13.19 15.39 -56.53
CA GLU A 231 13.57 15.77 -55.16
C GLU A 231 14.91 15.16 -54.74
N ILE A 232 15.40 14.13 -55.43
CA ILE A 232 16.68 13.47 -55.17
C ILE A 232 17.83 14.15 -55.96
N SER A 233 17.51 14.99 -56.94
CA SER A 233 18.47 15.59 -57.88
C SER A 233 18.96 17.00 -57.50
N ILE A 234 18.89 17.38 -56.18
CA ILE A 234 19.41 18.67 -55.67
C ILE A 234 20.75 18.48 -54.99
#